data_69d104aeb6378bbaf8b3e73ffe508f92
#
_entry.id   69d104aeb6378bbaf8b3e73ffe508f92
#
_cell.length_a   1.000
_cell.length_b   1.000
_cell.length_c   1.000
_cell.angle_alpha   90.00
_cell.angle_beta   90.00
_cell.angle_gamma   90.00
#
_symmetry.space_group_name_H-M   'P 1'
#
loop_
_entity.id
_entity.type
_entity.pdbx_description
1 polymer ?
#
loop_
_entity_poly.entity_id
_entity_poly.type
_entity_poly.pdbx_seq_one_letter_code
_entity_poly.pdbx_strand_id
1 'polypeptide(L)'
;MATDAIKTNMDMLNGPLGRKILRFAIPLAATSILQQLFNAADIAVVGQFAGDKALAAVGANTFVINLLINLFVGISVGVNVVVANSIGAHSYRSVTRSVHTSVMVSFFSGILLSFVGVFFARPILSAISTPLDVLDMAVRYLQIYFAGMPFVMLFNFIAAILRGKGDTKRPLYVLMVAGAANVVLNLILVAGFGLGVSGVAIATVLANVISGFTLFYFLLHEVGPFKLEFWKLRVTPLFLSRIMRVGLPAGLRGVVFSFSNVCLQSAINSLGSSTVAASAAALNYEFIVYYWLSAFSQACVTFVGQNYGAKNIARCRSSVRWTLLLGCSTTIVLSALCCIFADPLLSVFTSNPEIIGIGSIRMNVVVGLLCINVFLDVFSGALSGMGHSLAPALTCVAGVCGIRILWVIFMFPMYRSFASLMVVYPISWVVTISVIAGIYFYRVKYPKF
;
A
#
# COMPACT_ATOMS: atom_id res chain seq x y z
N MET A 1 40.12 -14.27 -2.41
CA MET A 1 39.35 -13.02 -2.46
C MET A 1 38.33 -13.06 -1.35
N ALA A 2 38.53 -12.27 -0.30
CA ALA A 2 37.57 -12.17 0.80
C ALA A 2 36.23 -11.71 0.23
N THR A 3 35.19 -12.49 0.42
CA THR A 3 33.81 -12.11 0.11
C THR A 3 33.46 -10.96 1.05
N ASP A 4 33.57 -9.71 0.55
CA ASP A 4 33.08 -8.55 1.29
C ASP A 4 31.62 -8.81 1.65
N ALA A 5 31.38 -9.06 2.92
CA ALA A 5 30.04 -9.35 3.43
C ALA A 5 29.13 -8.15 3.13
N ILE A 6 28.00 -8.39 2.47
CA ILE A 6 27.01 -7.36 2.18
C ILE A 6 26.47 -6.82 3.52
N LYS A 7 26.85 -5.60 3.89
CA LYS A 7 26.39 -4.96 5.13
C LYS A 7 24.92 -4.62 4.99
N THR A 8 24.07 -5.33 5.74
CA THR A 8 22.63 -5.07 5.87
C THR A 8 22.34 -4.38 7.21
N ASN A 9 21.28 -3.59 7.27
CA ASN A 9 20.86 -2.93 8.53
C ASN A 9 20.26 -3.93 9.52
N MET A 10 19.76 -5.06 9.03
CA MET A 10 19.21 -6.16 9.82
C MET A 10 19.61 -7.49 9.20
N ASP A 11 20.29 -8.34 9.95
CA ASP A 11 20.58 -9.71 9.52
C ASP A 11 19.30 -10.56 9.60
N MET A 12 18.72 -10.89 8.45
CA MET A 12 17.50 -11.70 8.36
C MET A 12 17.80 -13.18 8.16
N LEU A 13 19.07 -13.52 7.87
CA LEU A 13 19.51 -14.88 7.59
C LEU A 13 19.82 -15.66 8.86
N ASN A 14 20.21 -15.00 9.96
CA ASN A 14 20.60 -15.65 11.20
C ASN A 14 19.81 -15.10 12.40
N GLY A 15 19.91 -15.76 13.57
CA GLY A 15 19.35 -15.34 14.86
C GLY A 15 17.81 -15.38 14.98
N PRO A 16 17.24 -14.83 16.06
CA PRO A 16 15.82 -14.95 16.40
C PRO A 16 14.94 -14.13 15.45
N LEU A 17 13.92 -14.77 14.85
CA LEU A 17 13.04 -14.16 13.85
C LEU A 17 11.99 -13.23 14.47
N GLY A 18 11.33 -13.64 15.55
CA GLY A 18 10.17 -12.92 16.09
C GLY A 18 10.48 -11.45 16.42
N ARG A 19 11.54 -11.20 17.19
CA ARG A 19 11.97 -9.84 17.56
C ARG A 19 12.37 -9.01 16.33
N LYS A 20 13.00 -9.64 15.34
CA LYS A 20 13.42 -8.95 14.10
C LYS A 20 12.23 -8.58 13.24
N ILE A 21 11.24 -9.48 13.10
CA ILE A 21 9.99 -9.22 12.36
C ILE A 21 9.23 -8.05 12.99
N LEU A 22 9.05 -8.03 14.32
CA LEU A 22 8.41 -6.90 15.01
C LEU A 22 9.16 -5.59 14.78
N ARG A 23 10.49 -5.60 14.98
CA ARG A 23 11.32 -4.40 14.79
C ARG A 23 11.30 -3.87 13.35
N PHE A 24 11.02 -4.74 12.39
CA PHE A 24 10.88 -4.39 10.98
C PHE A 24 9.45 -3.93 10.65
N ALA A 25 8.42 -4.61 11.18
CA ALA A 25 7.01 -4.34 10.85
C ALA A 25 6.50 -3.03 11.49
N ILE A 26 6.89 -2.72 12.74
CA ILE A 26 6.41 -1.52 13.44
C ILE A 26 6.69 -0.22 12.66
N PRO A 27 7.91 0.06 12.16
CA PRO A 27 8.14 1.26 11.36
C PRO A 27 7.37 1.26 10.03
N LEU A 28 7.11 0.10 9.43
CA LEU A 28 6.29 0.01 8.21
C LEU A 28 4.82 0.35 8.49
N ALA A 29 4.26 -0.18 9.57
CA ALA A 29 2.90 0.16 10.00
C ALA A 29 2.79 1.67 10.29
N ALA A 30 3.74 2.22 11.04
CA ALA A 30 3.81 3.64 11.32
C ALA A 30 3.88 4.49 10.04
N THR A 31 4.67 4.06 9.04
CA THR A 31 4.77 4.74 7.74
C THR A 31 3.41 4.79 7.03
N SER A 32 2.69 3.66 6.95
CA SER A 32 1.39 3.59 6.28
C SER A 32 0.30 4.37 7.02
N ILE A 33 0.27 4.29 8.35
CA ILE A 33 -0.68 5.05 9.17
C ILE A 33 -0.42 6.56 9.05
N LEU A 34 0.84 6.98 9.09
CA LEU A 34 1.19 8.39 8.91
C LEU A 34 0.81 8.92 7.53
N GLN A 35 1.02 8.14 6.46
CA GLN A 35 0.55 8.52 5.12
C GLN A 35 -0.96 8.76 5.10
N GLN A 36 -1.73 7.89 5.75
CA GLN A 36 -3.18 8.08 5.85
C GLN A 36 -3.57 9.31 6.66
N LEU A 37 -2.87 9.59 7.76
CA LEU A 37 -3.11 10.79 8.56
C LEU A 37 -2.79 12.07 7.80
N PHE A 38 -1.73 12.10 7.00
CA PHE A 38 -1.40 13.26 6.17
C PHE A 38 -2.43 13.45 5.06
N ASN A 39 -2.91 12.39 4.42
CA ASN A 39 -4.01 12.49 3.46
C ASN A 39 -5.29 13.03 4.11
N ALA A 40 -5.60 12.60 5.34
CA ALA A 40 -6.74 13.13 6.07
C ALA A 40 -6.56 14.61 6.45
N ALA A 41 -5.36 15.04 6.81
CA ALA A 41 -5.03 16.44 7.08
C ALA A 41 -5.19 17.30 5.82
N ASP A 42 -4.74 16.82 4.64
CA ASP A 42 -4.94 17.51 3.36
C ASP A 42 -6.43 17.75 3.09
N ILE A 43 -7.26 16.72 3.27
CA ILE A 43 -8.72 16.81 3.09
C ILE A 43 -9.34 17.79 4.09
N ALA A 44 -8.91 17.78 5.35
CA ALA A 44 -9.41 18.68 6.39
C ALA A 44 -9.08 20.14 6.09
N VAL A 45 -7.86 20.43 5.64
CA VAL A 45 -7.44 21.79 5.25
C VAL A 45 -8.24 22.29 4.05
N VAL A 46 -8.46 21.44 3.03
CA VAL A 46 -9.30 21.79 1.87
C VAL A 46 -10.72 22.11 2.31
N GLY A 47 -11.32 21.24 3.12
CA GLY A 47 -12.71 21.41 3.58
C GLY A 47 -12.92 22.68 4.40
N GLN A 48 -11.96 23.02 5.28
CA GLN A 48 -12.08 24.21 6.14
C GLN A 48 -11.79 25.53 5.43
N PHE A 49 -10.79 25.55 4.53
CA PHE A 49 -10.27 26.82 3.99
C PHE A 49 -10.57 27.03 2.50
N ALA A 50 -10.88 25.98 1.73
CA ALA A 50 -11.12 26.11 0.29
C ALA A 50 -12.59 25.86 -0.11
N GLY A 51 -13.43 25.36 0.82
CA GLY A 51 -14.86 25.17 0.65
C GLY A 51 -15.27 23.86 -0.07
N ASP A 52 -16.59 23.62 -0.15
CA ASP A 52 -17.17 22.34 -0.56
C ASP A 52 -16.82 21.93 -2.00
N LYS A 53 -16.78 22.89 -2.94
CA LYS A 53 -16.40 22.62 -4.33
C LYS A 53 -14.96 22.14 -4.47
N ALA A 54 -14.06 22.73 -3.69
CA ALA A 54 -12.66 22.32 -3.65
C ALA A 54 -12.52 20.90 -3.05
N LEU A 55 -13.27 20.60 -2.00
CA LEU A 55 -13.33 19.29 -1.36
C LEU A 55 -13.85 18.23 -2.36
N ALA A 56 -14.92 18.55 -3.10
CA ALA A 56 -15.46 17.66 -4.13
C ALA A 56 -14.45 17.44 -5.27
N ALA A 57 -13.71 18.46 -5.69
CA ALA A 57 -12.68 18.36 -6.72
C ALA A 57 -11.51 17.44 -6.27
N VAL A 58 -11.04 17.56 -5.03
CA VAL A 58 -10.00 16.67 -4.47
C VAL A 58 -10.52 15.23 -4.35
N GLY A 59 -11.77 15.06 -3.87
CA GLY A 59 -12.42 13.77 -3.75
C GLY A 59 -12.54 13.02 -5.08
N ALA A 60 -12.93 13.72 -6.15
CA ALA A 60 -13.05 13.14 -7.50
C ALA A 60 -11.72 12.56 -8.02
N ASN A 61 -10.59 13.17 -7.63
CA ASN A 61 -9.26 12.72 -8.04
C ASN A 61 -8.77 11.47 -7.31
N THR A 62 -9.28 11.20 -6.10
CA THR A 62 -8.78 10.13 -5.23
C THR A 62 -8.80 8.77 -5.90
N PHE A 63 -9.85 8.45 -6.66
CA PHE A 63 -9.96 7.18 -7.38
C PHE A 63 -8.88 7.03 -8.46
N VAL A 64 -8.69 8.06 -9.29
CA VAL A 64 -7.69 8.05 -10.38
C VAL A 64 -6.28 7.95 -9.82
N ILE A 65 -5.99 8.74 -8.80
CA ILE A 65 -4.70 8.75 -8.11
C ILE A 65 -4.39 7.37 -7.53
N ASN A 66 -5.33 6.80 -6.77
CA ASN A 66 -5.13 5.49 -6.15
C ASN A 66 -4.96 4.36 -7.18
N LEU A 67 -5.74 4.39 -8.27
CA LEU A 67 -5.64 3.37 -9.32
C LEU A 67 -4.28 3.37 -10.00
N LEU A 68 -3.79 4.54 -10.40
CA LEU A 68 -2.51 4.68 -11.09
C LEU A 68 -1.33 4.43 -10.13
N ILE A 69 -1.36 5.00 -8.92
CA ILE A 69 -0.28 4.80 -7.93
C ILE A 69 -0.19 3.35 -7.50
N ASN A 70 -1.31 2.67 -7.19
CA ASN A 70 -1.29 1.29 -6.72
C ASN A 70 -0.63 0.33 -7.72
N LEU A 71 -0.78 0.57 -9.02
CA LEU A 71 -0.09 -0.21 -10.05
C LEU A 71 1.43 -0.13 -9.86
N PHE A 72 1.96 1.07 -9.72
CA PHE A 72 3.41 1.30 -9.64
C PHE A 72 3.99 1.02 -8.23
N VAL A 73 3.20 1.23 -7.17
CA VAL A 73 3.55 0.76 -5.82
C VAL A 73 3.67 -0.76 -5.82
N GLY A 74 2.80 -1.47 -6.54
CA GLY A 74 2.95 -2.92 -6.74
C GLY A 74 4.27 -3.27 -7.43
N ILE A 75 4.71 -2.50 -8.43
CA ILE A 75 6.01 -2.71 -9.08
C ILE A 75 7.16 -2.53 -8.07
N SER A 76 7.06 -1.58 -7.13
CA SER A 76 8.05 -1.39 -6.07
C SER A 76 8.18 -2.61 -5.14
N VAL A 77 7.11 -3.40 -4.96
CA VAL A 77 7.20 -4.69 -4.25
C VAL A 77 8.13 -5.65 -5.00
N GLY A 78 8.08 -5.66 -6.34
CA GLY A 78 9.02 -6.41 -7.18
C GLY A 78 10.46 -6.00 -6.93
N VAL A 79 10.74 -4.71 -6.77
CA VAL A 79 12.06 -4.20 -6.40
C VAL A 79 12.53 -4.76 -5.06
N ASN A 80 11.67 -4.68 -4.02
CA ASN A 80 11.99 -5.23 -2.71
C ASN A 80 12.37 -6.72 -2.79
N VAL A 81 11.57 -7.51 -3.50
CA VAL A 81 11.82 -8.96 -3.67
C VAL A 81 13.14 -9.23 -4.39
N VAL A 82 13.41 -8.56 -5.50
CA VAL A 82 14.62 -8.78 -6.29
C VAL A 82 15.88 -8.36 -5.51
N VAL A 83 15.83 -7.25 -4.79
CA VAL A 83 16.93 -6.80 -3.92
C VAL A 83 17.11 -7.79 -2.76
N ALA A 84 16.05 -8.19 -2.07
CA ALA A 84 16.10 -9.13 -0.96
C ALA A 84 16.68 -10.50 -1.40
N ASN A 85 16.22 -11.05 -2.52
CA ASN A 85 16.76 -12.29 -3.08
C ASN A 85 18.24 -12.15 -3.46
N SER A 86 18.65 -11.01 -4.02
CA SER A 86 20.06 -10.76 -4.38
C SER A 86 20.97 -10.69 -3.15
N ILE A 87 20.47 -10.12 -2.06
CA ILE A 87 21.18 -10.09 -0.76
C ILE A 87 21.31 -11.50 -0.21
N GLY A 88 20.20 -12.27 -0.18
CA GLY A 88 20.20 -13.65 0.28
C GLY A 88 21.16 -14.56 -0.50
N ALA A 89 21.28 -14.35 -1.79
CA ALA A 89 22.21 -15.06 -2.65
C ALA A 89 23.68 -14.59 -2.50
N HIS A 90 23.95 -13.66 -1.59
CA HIS A 90 25.28 -13.05 -1.36
C HIS A 90 25.95 -12.51 -2.64
N SER A 91 25.14 -12.06 -3.62
CA SER A 91 25.64 -11.59 -4.92
C SER A 91 25.76 -10.08 -4.96
N TYR A 92 26.97 -9.56 -4.72
CA TYR A 92 27.29 -8.13 -4.75
C TYR A 92 26.87 -7.49 -6.10
N ARG A 93 27.24 -8.13 -7.23
CA ARG A 93 26.87 -7.64 -8.57
C ARG A 93 25.36 -7.59 -8.80
N SER A 94 24.63 -8.58 -8.30
CA SER A 94 23.16 -8.63 -8.45
C SER A 94 22.50 -7.52 -7.64
N VAL A 95 22.95 -7.24 -6.43
CA VAL A 95 22.44 -6.11 -5.62
C VAL A 95 22.68 -4.79 -6.33
N THR A 96 23.93 -4.51 -6.77
CA THR A 96 24.25 -3.28 -7.49
C THR A 96 23.39 -3.11 -8.75
N ARG A 97 23.27 -4.15 -9.58
CA ARG A 97 22.44 -4.09 -10.80
C ARG A 97 20.96 -3.90 -10.48
N SER A 98 20.45 -4.54 -9.43
CA SER A 98 19.06 -4.37 -8.98
C SER A 98 18.79 -2.94 -8.53
N VAL A 99 19.68 -2.34 -7.73
CA VAL A 99 19.56 -0.95 -7.25
C VAL A 99 19.52 0.02 -8.44
N HIS A 100 20.51 -0.05 -9.34
CA HIS A 100 20.59 0.87 -10.47
C HIS A 100 19.38 0.71 -11.43
N THR A 101 18.99 -0.54 -11.73
CA THR A 101 17.79 -0.81 -12.55
C THR A 101 16.53 -0.24 -11.87
N SER A 102 16.39 -0.41 -10.56
CA SER A 102 15.21 0.08 -9.82
C SER A 102 15.07 1.60 -9.84
N VAL A 103 16.18 2.32 -9.67
CA VAL A 103 16.18 3.79 -9.76
C VAL A 103 15.82 4.27 -11.17
N MET A 104 16.34 3.61 -12.21
CA MET A 104 15.97 3.93 -13.59
C MET A 104 14.48 3.65 -13.85
N VAL A 105 13.95 2.51 -13.39
CA VAL A 105 12.53 2.19 -13.50
C VAL A 105 11.66 3.21 -12.76
N SER A 106 12.08 3.67 -11.58
CA SER A 106 11.34 4.71 -10.84
C SER A 106 11.26 6.02 -11.62
N PHE A 107 12.35 6.41 -12.25
CA PHE A 107 12.42 7.64 -13.04
C PHE A 107 11.53 7.55 -14.29
N PHE A 108 11.64 6.48 -15.08
CA PHE A 108 10.81 6.29 -16.27
C PHE A 108 9.32 6.14 -15.91
N SER A 109 8.98 5.40 -14.86
CA SER A 109 7.60 5.26 -14.44
C SER A 109 7.02 6.58 -13.91
N GLY A 110 7.84 7.36 -13.21
CA GLY A 110 7.44 8.69 -12.74
C GLY A 110 7.17 9.66 -13.90
N ILE A 111 8.05 9.70 -14.89
CA ILE A 111 7.85 10.52 -16.11
C ILE A 111 6.62 10.05 -16.89
N LEU A 112 6.44 8.74 -17.07
CA LEU A 112 5.26 8.19 -17.75
C LEU A 112 3.97 8.61 -17.06
N LEU A 113 3.90 8.48 -15.73
CA LEU A 113 2.74 8.92 -14.94
C LEU A 113 2.53 10.41 -15.03
N SER A 114 3.61 11.21 -14.95
CA SER A 114 3.55 12.65 -15.11
C SER A 114 2.96 13.03 -16.47
N PHE A 115 3.44 12.40 -17.54
CA PHE A 115 2.90 12.61 -18.88
C PHE A 115 1.41 12.25 -18.95
N VAL A 116 1.02 11.07 -18.48
CA VAL A 116 -0.39 10.64 -18.49
C VAL A 116 -1.26 11.60 -17.68
N GLY A 117 -0.86 11.93 -16.45
CA GLY A 117 -1.66 12.77 -15.57
C GLY A 117 -1.76 14.23 -16.01
N VAL A 118 -0.71 14.80 -16.63
CA VAL A 118 -0.74 16.19 -17.09
C VAL A 118 -1.54 16.33 -18.39
N PHE A 119 -1.31 15.45 -19.37
CA PHE A 119 -1.93 15.59 -20.70
C PHE A 119 -3.32 14.93 -20.79
N PHE A 120 -3.59 13.88 -20.03
CA PHE A 120 -4.86 13.14 -20.08
C PHE A 120 -5.76 13.39 -18.87
N ALA A 121 -5.45 14.38 -17.99
CA ALA A 121 -6.28 14.69 -16.82
C ALA A 121 -7.75 14.93 -17.17
N ARG A 122 -8.01 15.82 -18.11
CA ARG A 122 -9.40 16.17 -18.51
C ARG A 122 -10.15 14.99 -19.13
N PRO A 123 -9.63 14.26 -20.14
CA PRO A 123 -10.27 13.05 -20.67
C PRO A 123 -10.57 12.01 -19.59
N ILE A 124 -9.63 11.74 -18.68
CA ILE A 124 -9.80 10.75 -17.61
C ILE A 124 -10.92 11.16 -16.66
N LEU A 125 -10.94 12.41 -16.19
CA LEU A 125 -11.96 12.91 -15.26
C LEU A 125 -13.33 13.01 -15.90
N SER A 126 -13.40 13.38 -17.20
CA SER A 126 -14.66 13.36 -17.96
C SER A 126 -15.20 11.94 -18.14
N ALA A 127 -14.33 10.96 -18.39
CA ALA A 127 -14.71 9.55 -18.56
C ALA A 127 -15.32 8.94 -17.29
N ILE A 128 -14.93 9.42 -16.10
CA ILE A 128 -15.52 9.01 -14.82
C ILE A 128 -16.71 9.89 -14.40
N SER A 129 -17.24 10.71 -15.30
CA SER A 129 -18.41 11.57 -15.07
C SER A 129 -18.25 12.57 -13.92
N THR A 130 -17.05 13.17 -13.79
CA THR A 130 -16.83 14.25 -12.83
C THR A 130 -17.75 15.43 -13.13
N PRO A 131 -18.51 16.00 -12.15
CA PRO A 131 -19.42 17.12 -12.36
C PRO A 131 -18.72 18.33 -12.98
N LEU A 132 -19.39 18.98 -13.94
CA LEU A 132 -18.81 20.08 -14.74
C LEU A 132 -18.41 21.30 -13.88
N ASP A 133 -19.12 21.56 -12.79
CA ASP A 133 -18.87 22.68 -11.87
C ASP A 133 -17.57 22.53 -11.07
N VAL A 134 -17.04 21.32 -10.92
CA VAL A 134 -15.78 21.03 -10.22
C VAL A 134 -14.68 20.51 -11.14
N LEU A 135 -15.01 20.19 -12.41
CA LEU A 135 -14.11 19.53 -13.35
C LEU A 135 -12.81 20.32 -13.56
N ASP A 136 -12.88 21.62 -13.76
CA ASP A 136 -11.68 22.44 -14.03
C ASP A 136 -10.74 22.48 -12.81
N MET A 137 -11.30 22.54 -11.59
CA MET A 137 -10.52 22.47 -10.36
C MET A 137 -9.89 21.09 -10.18
N ALA A 138 -10.64 20.03 -10.47
CA ALA A 138 -10.17 18.66 -10.40
C ALA A 138 -9.05 18.37 -11.42
N VAL A 139 -9.18 18.87 -12.66
CA VAL A 139 -8.13 18.79 -13.70
C VAL A 139 -6.86 19.49 -13.25
N ARG A 140 -6.96 20.72 -12.74
CA ARG A 140 -5.79 21.49 -12.25
C ARG A 140 -5.09 20.76 -11.10
N TYR A 141 -5.86 20.23 -10.14
CA TYR A 141 -5.31 19.44 -9.04
C TYR A 141 -4.54 18.23 -9.56
N LEU A 142 -5.17 17.46 -10.46
CA LEU A 142 -4.59 16.24 -11.01
C LEU A 142 -3.30 16.54 -11.78
N GLN A 143 -3.29 17.58 -12.60
CA GLN A 143 -2.11 18.00 -13.37
C GLN A 143 -0.93 18.34 -12.45
N ILE A 144 -1.16 19.17 -11.43
CA ILE A 144 -0.11 19.55 -10.48
C ILE A 144 0.38 18.33 -9.72
N TYR A 145 -0.54 17.51 -9.21
CA TYR A 145 -0.18 16.30 -8.45
C TYR A 145 0.66 15.31 -9.28
N PHE A 146 0.26 15.08 -10.53
CA PHE A 146 0.99 14.16 -11.41
C PHE A 146 2.31 14.74 -11.94
N ALA A 147 2.48 16.04 -12.01
CA ALA A 147 3.79 16.65 -12.27
C ALA A 147 4.82 16.26 -11.19
N GLY A 148 4.38 15.99 -9.96
CA GLY A 148 5.21 15.48 -8.86
C GLY A 148 5.49 13.96 -8.87
N MET A 149 4.91 13.18 -9.79
CA MET A 149 5.02 11.72 -9.78
C MET A 149 6.46 11.16 -9.85
N PRO A 150 7.42 11.79 -10.54
CA PRO A 150 8.81 11.31 -10.49
C PRO A 150 9.34 11.19 -9.06
N PHE A 151 8.99 12.10 -8.17
CA PHE A 151 9.44 12.09 -6.77
C PHE A 151 8.69 11.07 -5.93
N VAL A 152 7.39 10.89 -6.17
CA VAL A 152 6.58 9.84 -5.54
C VAL A 152 7.13 8.46 -5.90
N MET A 153 7.44 8.23 -7.18
CA MET A 153 8.01 6.96 -7.62
C MET A 153 9.42 6.77 -7.05
N LEU A 154 10.24 7.81 -7.06
CA LEU A 154 11.58 7.78 -6.49
C LEU A 154 11.54 7.37 -5.01
N PHE A 155 10.67 7.99 -4.20
CA PHE A 155 10.47 7.62 -2.79
C PHE A 155 10.08 6.15 -2.64
N ASN A 156 9.04 5.69 -3.36
CA ASN A 156 8.52 4.32 -3.22
C ASN A 156 9.56 3.25 -3.61
N PHE A 157 10.29 3.47 -4.68
CA PHE A 157 11.28 2.51 -5.18
C PHE A 157 12.53 2.48 -4.30
N ILE A 158 13.03 3.64 -3.84
CA ILE A 158 14.17 3.67 -2.91
C ILE A 158 13.76 3.10 -1.56
N ALA A 159 12.56 3.41 -1.04
CA ALA A 159 12.04 2.79 0.16
C ALA A 159 11.95 1.25 0.02
N ALA A 160 11.60 0.73 -1.16
CA ALA A 160 11.59 -0.70 -1.45
C ALA A 160 13.02 -1.31 -1.45
N ILE A 161 14.03 -0.60 -1.98
CA ILE A 161 15.45 -0.99 -1.89
C ILE A 161 15.89 -1.06 -0.43
N LEU A 162 15.59 -0.02 0.36
CA LEU A 162 15.95 0.04 1.77
C LEU A 162 15.25 -1.05 2.59
N ARG A 163 13.96 -1.33 2.31
CA ARG A 163 13.25 -2.47 2.90
C ARG A 163 13.95 -3.79 2.58
N GLY A 164 14.33 -4.00 1.32
CA GLY A 164 15.11 -5.17 0.90
C GLY A 164 16.41 -5.34 1.68
N LYS A 165 17.09 -4.21 2.03
CA LYS A 165 18.29 -4.14 2.86
C LYS A 165 18.03 -4.38 4.35
N GLY A 166 16.78 -4.28 4.81
CA GLY A 166 16.41 -4.39 6.22
C GLY A 166 16.26 -3.05 6.94
N ASP A 167 16.18 -1.95 6.21
CA ASP A 167 16.00 -0.61 6.76
C ASP A 167 14.59 -0.08 6.52
N THR A 168 13.77 -0.07 7.55
CA THR A 168 12.41 0.48 7.53
C THR A 168 12.31 1.81 8.27
N LYS A 169 13.36 2.20 9.01
CA LYS A 169 13.36 3.40 9.84
C LYS A 169 13.62 4.67 9.03
N ARG A 170 14.59 4.64 8.10
CA ARG A 170 14.91 5.81 7.29
C ARG A 170 13.71 6.28 6.46
N PRO A 171 12.98 5.42 5.72
CA PRO A 171 11.76 5.84 5.03
C PRO A 171 10.72 6.46 5.97
N LEU A 172 10.56 5.92 7.20
CA LEU A 172 9.66 6.46 8.21
C LEU A 172 10.06 7.89 8.62
N TYR A 173 11.32 8.10 9.00
CA TYR A 173 11.79 9.42 9.44
C TYR A 173 11.68 10.48 8.33
N VAL A 174 12.03 10.09 7.10
CA VAL A 174 11.89 10.98 5.94
C VAL A 174 10.42 11.36 5.71
N LEU A 175 9.51 10.37 5.82
CA LEU A 175 8.08 10.64 5.69
C LEU A 175 7.55 11.53 6.82
N MET A 176 8.01 11.36 8.05
CA MET A 176 7.61 12.24 9.17
C MET A 176 7.99 13.69 8.90
N VAL A 177 9.21 13.95 8.43
CA VAL A 177 9.66 15.31 8.10
C VAL A 177 8.89 15.86 6.91
N ALA A 178 8.75 15.10 5.83
CA ALA A 178 8.04 15.53 4.64
C ALA A 178 6.54 15.75 4.90
N GLY A 179 5.91 14.90 5.72
CA GLY A 179 4.51 15.06 6.10
C GLY A 179 4.27 16.27 7.01
N ALA A 180 5.16 16.52 7.97
CA ALA A 180 5.08 17.75 8.77
C ALA A 180 5.23 19.00 7.87
N ALA A 181 6.19 18.98 6.92
CA ALA A 181 6.34 20.05 5.94
C ALA A 181 5.09 20.20 5.06
N ASN A 182 4.46 19.09 4.64
CA ASN A 182 3.20 19.12 3.88
C ASN A 182 2.09 19.86 4.64
N VAL A 183 1.85 19.52 5.91
CA VAL A 183 0.83 20.20 6.73
C VAL A 183 1.11 21.70 6.86
N VAL A 184 2.35 22.08 7.12
CA VAL A 184 2.75 23.49 7.21
C VAL A 184 2.55 24.21 5.87
N LEU A 185 2.98 23.60 4.77
CA LEU A 185 2.81 24.15 3.42
C LEU A 185 1.34 24.27 3.04
N ASN A 186 0.49 23.30 3.41
CA ASN A 186 -0.95 23.39 3.21
C ASN A 186 -1.55 24.60 3.91
N LEU A 187 -1.20 24.84 5.18
CA LEU A 187 -1.69 26.01 5.91
C LEU A 187 -1.20 27.32 5.27
N ILE A 188 0.06 27.39 4.86
CA ILE A 188 0.61 28.59 4.20
C ILE A 188 -0.06 28.84 2.85
N LEU A 189 -0.14 27.81 1.98
CA LEU A 189 -0.60 27.98 0.60
C LEU A 189 -2.12 28.09 0.50
N VAL A 190 -2.86 27.36 1.34
CA VAL A 190 -4.33 27.34 1.29
C VAL A 190 -4.94 28.41 2.19
N ALA A 191 -4.56 28.44 3.48
CA ALA A 191 -5.12 29.41 4.42
C ALA A 191 -4.45 30.80 4.29
N GLY A 192 -3.12 30.88 4.07
CA GLY A 192 -2.39 32.11 3.96
C GLY A 192 -2.54 32.80 2.60
N PHE A 193 -2.25 32.05 1.51
CA PHE A 193 -2.29 32.61 0.15
C PHE A 193 -3.61 32.41 -0.59
N GLY A 194 -4.56 31.63 -0.05
CA GLY A 194 -5.87 31.43 -0.68
C GLY A 194 -5.83 30.62 -1.99
N LEU A 195 -4.79 29.80 -2.22
CA LEU A 195 -4.60 29.06 -3.49
C LEU A 195 -5.57 27.89 -3.65
N GLY A 196 -6.43 27.62 -2.66
CA GLY A 196 -7.45 26.57 -2.71
C GLY A 196 -6.89 25.20 -3.09
N VAL A 197 -7.54 24.53 -4.04
CA VAL A 197 -7.17 23.19 -4.52
C VAL A 197 -5.74 23.13 -5.06
N SER A 198 -5.27 24.18 -5.76
CA SER A 198 -3.91 24.25 -6.29
C SER A 198 -2.87 24.29 -5.18
N GLY A 199 -3.18 25.00 -4.07
CA GLY A 199 -2.30 25.09 -2.91
C GLY A 199 -2.01 23.72 -2.28
N VAL A 200 -3.05 22.90 -2.10
CA VAL A 200 -2.89 21.55 -1.57
C VAL A 200 -2.07 20.66 -2.51
N ALA A 201 -2.36 20.72 -3.82
CA ALA A 201 -1.59 19.94 -4.79
C ALA A 201 -0.10 20.32 -4.76
N ILE A 202 0.22 21.61 -4.73
CA ILE A 202 1.61 22.11 -4.64
C ILE A 202 2.26 21.68 -3.34
N ALA A 203 1.58 21.81 -2.19
CA ALA A 203 2.11 21.38 -0.89
C ALA A 203 2.46 19.88 -0.89
N THR A 204 1.58 19.06 -1.43
CA THR A 204 1.79 17.60 -1.55
C THR A 204 2.96 17.28 -2.48
N VAL A 205 3.08 17.98 -3.62
CA VAL A 205 4.22 17.82 -4.53
C VAL A 205 5.52 18.21 -3.86
N LEU A 206 5.58 19.36 -3.18
CA LEU A 206 6.78 19.79 -2.45
C LEU A 206 7.20 18.81 -1.35
N ALA A 207 6.24 18.27 -0.60
CA ALA A 207 6.51 17.22 0.39
C ALA A 207 7.09 15.94 -0.27
N ASN A 208 6.55 15.55 -1.42
CA ASN A 208 7.08 14.41 -2.18
C ASN A 208 8.48 14.70 -2.76
N VAL A 209 8.75 15.93 -3.17
CA VAL A 209 10.10 16.37 -3.59
C VAL A 209 11.07 16.23 -2.41
N ILE A 210 10.72 16.73 -1.23
CA ILE A 210 11.54 16.59 -0.01
C ILE A 210 11.81 15.12 0.29
N SER A 211 10.78 14.27 0.32
CA SER A 211 10.92 12.86 0.66
C SER A 211 11.73 12.09 -0.39
N GLY A 212 11.46 12.31 -1.68
CA GLY A 212 12.14 11.65 -2.79
C GLY A 212 13.63 12.02 -2.83
N PHE A 213 13.96 13.31 -2.77
CA PHE A 213 15.35 13.76 -2.76
C PHE A 213 16.12 13.33 -1.50
N THR A 214 15.48 13.33 -0.34
CA THR A 214 16.15 12.89 0.90
C THR A 214 16.52 11.41 0.84
N LEU A 215 15.60 10.55 0.37
CA LEU A 215 15.95 9.13 0.19
C LEU A 215 16.98 8.92 -0.92
N PHE A 216 16.91 9.71 -2.00
CA PHE A 216 17.90 9.66 -3.07
C PHE A 216 19.30 10.06 -2.56
N TYR A 217 19.38 11.12 -1.77
CA TYR A 217 20.61 11.54 -1.10
C TYR A 217 21.19 10.43 -0.23
N PHE A 218 20.36 9.75 0.57
CA PHE A 218 20.82 8.61 1.37
C PHE A 218 21.38 7.48 0.48
N LEU A 219 20.73 7.20 -0.65
CA LEU A 219 21.19 6.14 -1.55
C LEU A 219 22.53 6.47 -2.23
N LEU A 220 22.80 7.74 -2.51
CA LEU A 220 24.10 8.21 -3.03
C LEU A 220 25.24 8.03 -2.02
N HIS A 221 24.93 8.20 -0.71
CA HIS A 221 25.89 8.10 0.39
C HIS A 221 25.92 6.71 1.05
N GLU A 222 25.21 5.74 0.47
CA GLU A 222 25.27 4.35 0.93
C GLU A 222 26.65 3.72 0.67
N VAL A 223 26.93 2.62 1.40
CA VAL A 223 28.21 1.91 1.30
C VAL A 223 28.01 0.57 0.58
N GLY A 224 29.00 0.15 -0.16
CA GLY A 224 29.02 -1.16 -0.79
C GLY A 224 28.07 -1.25 -2.00
N PRO A 225 27.36 -2.39 -2.20
CA PRO A 225 26.58 -2.64 -3.40
C PRO A 225 25.31 -1.80 -3.53
N PHE A 226 24.92 -1.10 -2.46
CA PHE A 226 23.74 -0.23 -2.43
C PHE A 226 24.05 1.19 -2.89
N LYS A 227 25.33 1.58 -2.95
CA LYS A 227 25.73 2.91 -3.39
C LYS A 227 25.27 3.15 -4.83
N LEU A 228 24.55 4.24 -5.02
CA LEU A 228 24.16 4.67 -6.36
C LEU A 228 25.35 5.44 -6.99
N GLU A 229 25.79 4.97 -8.14
CA GLU A 229 26.83 5.61 -8.93
C GLU A 229 26.23 6.00 -10.29
N PHE A 230 26.21 7.31 -10.59
CA PHE A 230 25.60 7.83 -11.81
C PHE A 230 26.15 7.17 -13.10
N TRP A 231 27.44 6.90 -13.13
CA TRP A 231 28.14 6.27 -14.27
C TRP A 231 27.71 4.81 -14.50
N LYS A 232 27.13 4.16 -13.52
CA LYS A 232 26.63 2.78 -13.58
C LYS A 232 25.12 2.69 -13.79
N LEU A 233 24.43 3.84 -13.90
CA LEU A 233 23.00 3.89 -14.15
C LEU A 233 22.68 3.27 -15.51
N ARG A 234 22.06 2.09 -15.46
CA ARG A 234 21.57 1.37 -16.64
C ARG A 234 20.43 0.45 -16.27
N VAL A 235 19.52 0.26 -17.22
CA VAL A 235 18.50 -0.77 -17.10
C VAL A 235 19.11 -2.10 -17.52
N THR A 236 19.16 -3.05 -16.58
CA THR A 236 19.61 -4.41 -16.92
C THR A 236 18.37 -5.27 -17.20
N PRO A 237 18.17 -5.80 -18.46
CA PRO A 237 16.92 -6.46 -18.87
C PRO A 237 16.53 -7.64 -17.97
N LEU A 238 17.51 -8.40 -17.48
CA LEU A 238 17.28 -9.53 -16.57
C LEU A 238 16.62 -9.06 -15.25
N PHE A 239 17.11 -7.98 -14.66
CA PHE A 239 16.57 -7.45 -13.39
C PHE A 239 15.25 -6.74 -13.62
N LEU A 240 15.10 -6.01 -14.73
CA LEU A 240 13.82 -5.44 -15.14
C LEU A 240 12.75 -6.53 -15.27
N SER A 241 13.04 -7.60 -16.00
CA SER A 241 12.11 -8.72 -16.17
C SER A 241 11.72 -9.37 -14.82
N ARG A 242 12.70 -9.53 -13.91
CA ARG A 242 12.42 -10.07 -12.56
C ARG A 242 11.55 -9.12 -11.74
N ILE A 243 11.83 -7.82 -11.76
CA ILE A 243 11.03 -6.79 -11.07
C ILE A 243 9.60 -6.81 -11.61
N MET A 244 9.43 -6.80 -12.93
CA MET A 244 8.11 -6.79 -13.56
C MET A 244 7.35 -8.09 -13.34
N ARG A 245 8.00 -9.24 -13.37
CA ARG A 245 7.36 -10.55 -13.10
C ARG A 245 6.74 -10.63 -11.71
N VAL A 246 7.34 -9.97 -10.72
CA VAL A 246 6.82 -9.92 -9.35
C VAL A 246 5.90 -8.72 -9.16
N GLY A 247 6.32 -7.55 -9.62
CA GLY A 247 5.68 -6.29 -9.32
C GLY A 247 4.41 -6.03 -10.14
N LEU A 248 4.40 -6.37 -11.43
CA LEU A 248 3.22 -6.13 -12.27
C LEU A 248 1.98 -6.90 -11.78
N PRO A 249 2.05 -8.22 -11.47
CA PRO A 249 0.90 -8.90 -10.89
C PRO A 249 0.46 -8.32 -9.53
N ALA A 250 1.41 -7.89 -8.70
CA ALA A 250 1.10 -7.25 -7.41
C ALA A 250 0.36 -5.91 -7.61
N GLY A 251 0.79 -5.11 -8.58
CA GLY A 251 0.12 -3.85 -8.95
C GLY A 251 -1.27 -4.06 -9.54
N LEU A 252 -1.40 -4.99 -10.48
CA LEU A 252 -2.70 -5.35 -11.07
C LEU A 252 -3.69 -5.86 -10.02
N ARG A 253 -3.23 -6.64 -9.04
CA ARG A 253 -4.05 -7.02 -7.88
C ARG A 253 -4.62 -5.79 -7.17
N GLY A 254 -3.80 -4.76 -6.92
CA GLY A 254 -4.23 -3.51 -6.29
C GLY A 254 -5.28 -2.76 -7.10
N VAL A 255 -5.12 -2.69 -8.43
CA VAL A 255 -6.07 -2.06 -9.35
C VAL A 255 -7.44 -2.78 -9.29
N VAL A 256 -7.46 -4.10 -9.42
CA VAL A 256 -8.70 -4.89 -9.39
C VAL A 256 -9.37 -4.83 -8.01
N PHE A 257 -8.58 -4.76 -6.95
CA PHE A 257 -9.10 -4.57 -5.59
C PHE A 257 -9.82 -3.23 -5.44
N SER A 258 -9.25 -2.15 -5.99
CA SER A 258 -9.88 -0.82 -6.01
C SER A 258 -11.22 -0.85 -6.77
N PHE A 259 -11.27 -1.53 -7.91
CA PHE A 259 -12.50 -1.70 -8.68
C PHE A 259 -13.58 -2.48 -7.91
N SER A 260 -13.21 -3.58 -7.24
CA SER A 260 -14.13 -4.35 -6.40
C SER A 260 -14.71 -3.52 -5.25
N ASN A 261 -13.90 -2.65 -4.64
CA ASN A 261 -14.37 -1.74 -3.60
C ASN A 261 -15.38 -0.71 -4.12
N VAL A 262 -15.22 -0.23 -5.36
CA VAL A 262 -16.20 0.67 -6.00
C VAL A 262 -17.55 -0.05 -6.20
N CYS A 263 -17.55 -1.31 -6.64
CA CYS A 263 -18.76 -2.10 -6.76
C CYS A 263 -19.50 -2.27 -5.41
N LEU A 264 -18.75 -2.58 -4.34
CA LEU A 264 -19.31 -2.68 -2.98
C LEU A 264 -19.85 -1.33 -2.50
N GLN A 265 -19.12 -0.24 -2.76
CA GLN A 265 -19.54 1.11 -2.37
C GLN A 265 -20.84 1.52 -3.09
N SER A 266 -21.00 1.15 -4.37
CA SER A 266 -22.26 1.36 -5.10
C SER A 266 -23.45 0.65 -4.43
N ALA A 267 -23.24 -0.59 -3.98
CA ALA A 267 -24.27 -1.33 -3.23
C ALA A 267 -24.57 -0.67 -1.88
N ILE A 268 -23.56 -0.21 -1.14
CA ILE A 268 -23.74 0.53 0.13
C ILE A 268 -24.54 1.83 -0.11
N ASN A 269 -24.22 2.57 -1.19
CA ASN A 269 -24.91 3.80 -1.53
C ASN A 269 -26.41 3.58 -1.77
N SER A 270 -26.80 2.41 -2.31
CA SER A 270 -28.21 2.06 -2.55
C SER A 270 -29.03 1.82 -1.27
N LEU A 271 -28.36 1.72 -0.10
CA LEU A 271 -29.01 1.53 1.22
C LEU A 271 -29.32 2.86 1.93
N GLY A 272 -28.95 3.99 1.35
CA GLY A 272 -29.26 5.32 1.89
C GLY A 272 -28.10 6.01 2.60
N SER A 273 -28.30 7.31 2.85
CA SER A 273 -27.24 8.21 3.37
C SER A 273 -26.74 7.83 4.77
N SER A 274 -27.60 7.37 5.66
CA SER A 274 -27.22 6.92 7.01
C SER A 274 -26.24 5.75 6.95
N THR A 275 -26.48 4.78 6.06
CA THR A 275 -25.59 3.63 5.85
C THR A 275 -24.25 4.04 5.24
N VAL A 276 -24.26 4.99 4.30
CA VAL A 276 -23.03 5.52 3.72
C VAL A 276 -22.17 6.23 4.77
N ALA A 277 -22.78 7.09 5.60
CA ALA A 277 -22.11 7.79 6.67
C ALA A 277 -21.53 6.82 7.73
N ALA A 278 -22.33 5.82 8.13
CA ALA A 278 -21.90 4.79 9.06
C ALA A 278 -20.72 3.97 8.53
N SER A 279 -20.82 3.56 7.27
CA SER A 279 -19.74 2.81 6.59
C SER A 279 -18.46 3.63 6.48
N ALA A 280 -18.56 4.92 6.15
CA ALA A 280 -17.41 5.82 6.04
C ALA A 280 -16.71 6.03 7.39
N ALA A 281 -17.46 6.21 8.48
CA ALA A 281 -16.90 6.32 9.82
C ALA A 281 -16.12 5.06 10.22
N ALA A 282 -16.73 3.88 10.07
CA ALA A 282 -16.09 2.60 10.40
C ALA A 282 -14.87 2.26 9.52
N LEU A 283 -14.88 2.70 8.25
CA LEU A 283 -13.80 2.46 7.30
C LEU A 283 -12.46 3.07 7.74
N ASN A 284 -12.46 4.19 8.48
CA ASN A 284 -11.24 4.78 9.00
C ASN A 284 -10.52 3.84 9.97
N TYR A 285 -11.25 3.20 10.86
CA TYR A 285 -10.69 2.21 11.81
C TYR A 285 -10.26 0.93 11.11
N GLU A 286 -11.04 0.47 10.11
CA GLU A 286 -10.65 -0.66 9.26
C GLU A 286 -9.31 -0.41 8.57
N PHE A 287 -9.05 0.78 8.04
CA PHE A 287 -7.77 1.12 7.42
C PHE A 287 -6.61 1.11 8.40
N ILE A 288 -6.79 1.59 9.63
CA ILE A 288 -5.73 1.56 10.66
C ILE A 288 -5.33 0.11 10.95
N VAL A 289 -6.31 -0.77 11.18
CA VAL A 289 -6.03 -2.19 11.44
C VAL A 289 -5.46 -2.89 10.20
N TYR A 290 -5.95 -2.55 9.01
CA TYR A 290 -5.44 -3.09 7.75
C TYR A 290 -3.99 -2.68 7.48
N TYR A 291 -3.61 -1.43 7.69
CA TYR A 291 -2.22 -0.99 7.53
C TYR A 291 -1.28 -1.65 8.53
N TRP A 292 -1.78 -1.92 9.74
CA TRP A 292 -1.05 -2.70 10.74
C TRP A 292 -0.73 -4.11 10.25
N LEU A 293 -1.73 -4.87 9.81
CA LEU A 293 -1.53 -6.24 9.32
C LEU A 293 -0.72 -6.28 8.01
N SER A 294 -0.90 -5.32 7.12
CA SER A 294 -0.16 -5.20 5.86
C SER A 294 1.34 -5.03 6.09
N ALA A 295 1.75 -4.37 7.18
CA ALA A 295 3.15 -4.25 7.53
C ALA A 295 3.80 -5.61 7.83
N PHE A 296 3.09 -6.53 8.45
CA PHE A 296 3.57 -7.90 8.64
C PHE A 296 3.68 -8.65 7.31
N SER A 297 2.74 -8.48 6.40
CA SER A 297 2.84 -9.04 5.04
C SER A 297 4.08 -8.54 4.32
N GLN A 298 4.37 -7.25 4.36
CA GLN A 298 5.58 -6.67 3.77
C GLN A 298 6.87 -7.16 4.45
N ALA A 299 6.85 -7.34 5.79
CA ALA A 299 7.93 -8.00 6.51
C ALA A 299 8.12 -9.44 6.00
N CYS A 300 7.04 -10.21 5.84
CA CYS A 300 7.10 -11.55 5.28
C CYS A 300 7.75 -11.59 3.89
N VAL A 301 7.34 -10.69 2.99
CA VAL A 301 7.95 -10.56 1.64
C VAL A 301 9.46 -10.44 1.73
N THR A 302 9.96 -9.57 2.60
CA THR A 302 11.40 -9.29 2.70
C THR A 302 12.17 -10.42 3.37
N PHE A 303 11.68 -10.94 4.52
CA PHE A 303 12.34 -12.04 5.23
C PHE A 303 12.34 -13.32 4.40
N VAL A 304 11.22 -13.67 3.78
CA VAL A 304 11.15 -14.82 2.88
C VAL A 304 12.03 -14.59 1.66
N GLY A 305 12.03 -13.39 1.08
CA GLY A 305 12.87 -13.04 -0.06
C GLY A 305 14.35 -13.26 0.20
N GLN A 306 14.90 -12.75 1.31
CA GLN A 306 16.31 -12.96 1.65
C GLN A 306 16.61 -14.45 1.90
N ASN A 307 15.76 -15.15 2.67
CA ASN A 307 16.00 -16.56 2.97
C ASN A 307 15.81 -17.47 1.76
N TYR A 308 14.92 -17.13 0.84
CA TYR A 308 14.74 -17.85 -0.42
C TYR A 308 15.96 -17.67 -1.34
N GLY A 309 16.49 -16.43 -1.43
CA GLY A 309 17.74 -16.15 -2.14
C GLY A 309 18.93 -16.93 -1.57
N ALA A 310 18.96 -17.15 -0.25
CA ALA A 310 19.93 -17.98 0.43
C ALA A 310 19.64 -19.50 0.32
N LYS A 311 18.58 -19.91 -0.40
CA LYS A 311 18.11 -21.30 -0.53
C LYS A 311 17.73 -21.97 0.80
N ASN A 312 17.45 -21.19 1.84
CA ASN A 312 17.08 -21.68 3.18
C ASN A 312 15.56 -21.77 3.35
N ILE A 313 14.96 -22.83 2.80
CA ILE A 313 13.51 -23.07 2.86
C ILE A 313 13.01 -23.28 4.29
N ALA A 314 13.80 -23.91 5.16
CA ALA A 314 13.41 -24.12 6.55
C ALA A 314 13.21 -22.77 7.25
N ARG A 315 14.09 -21.80 6.99
CA ARG A 315 13.98 -20.46 7.55
C ARG A 315 12.88 -19.63 6.88
N CYS A 316 12.58 -19.85 5.59
CA CYS A 316 11.38 -19.28 4.94
C CYS A 316 10.10 -19.72 5.68
N ARG A 317 9.95 -21.02 5.97
CA ARG A 317 8.81 -21.55 6.75
C ARG A 317 8.74 -20.92 8.15
N SER A 318 9.86 -20.82 8.83
CA SER A 318 9.92 -20.20 10.16
C SER A 318 9.56 -18.71 10.11
N SER A 319 9.99 -17.98 9.07
CA SER A 319 9.63 -16.59 8.86
C SER A 319 8.11 -16.42 8.69
N VAL A 320 7.48 -17.26 7.87
CA VAL A 320 6.03 -17.24 7.69
C VAL A 320 5.29 -17.56 8.99
N ARG A 321 5.72 -18.60 9.74
CA ARG A 321 5.10 -18.97 11.03
C ARG A 321 5.16 -17.82 12.04
N TRP A 322 6.33 -17.19 12.21
CA TRP A 322 6.49 -16.07 13.12
C TRP A 322 5.70 -14.84 12.67
N THR A 323 5.64 -14.58 11.37
CA THR A 323 4.85 -13.47 10.85
C THR A 323 3.35 -13.69 11.06
N LEU A 324 2.85 -14.93 10.83
CA LEU A 324 1.46 -15.29 11.13
C LEU A 324 1.17 -15.14 12.63
N LEU A 325 2.01 -15.71 13.48
CA LEU A 325 1.82 -15.63 14.94
C LEU A 325 1.73 -14.18 15.42
N LEU A 326 2.71 -13.36 15.06
CA LEU A 326 2.78 -11.96 15.50
C LEU A 326 1.70 -11.11 14.84
N GLY A 327 1.49 -11.29 13.53
CA GLY A 327 0.46 -10.58 12.79
C GLY A 327 -0.94 -10.89 13.30
N CYS A 328 -1.28 -12.18 13.51
CA CYS A 328 -2.59 -12.55 14.05
C CYS A 328 -2.77 -12.08 15.48
N SER A 329 -1.82 -12.34 16.39
CA SER A 329 -1.96 -11.95 17.80
C SER A 329 -2.14 -10.45 17.96
N THR A 330 -1.33 -9.64 17.29
CA THR A 330 -1.42 -8.18 17.39
C THR A 330 -2.66 -7.63 16.69
N THR A 331 -3.07 -8.21 15.55
CA THR A 331 -4.30 -7.81 14.86
C THR A 331 -5.54 -8.17 15.67
N ILE A 332 -5.58 -9.36 16.31
CA ILE A 332 -6.69 -9.75 17.20
C ILE A 332 -6.85 -8.74 18.34
N VAL A 333 -5.75 -8.36 19.00
CA VAL A 333 -5.80 -7.37 20.09
C VAL A 333 -6.33 -6.03 19.57
N LEU A 334 -5.81 -5.53 18.46
CA LEU A 334 -6.23 -4.25 17.90
C LEU A 334 -7.68 -4.29 17.43
N SER A 335 -8.10 -5.36 16.75
CA SER A 335 -9.49 -5.57 16.32
C SER A 335 -10.45 -5.68 17.52
N ALA A 336 -10.07 -6.42 18.56
CA ALA A 336 -10.86 -6.54 19.76
C ALA A 336 -11.06 -5.19 20.46
N LEU A 337 -10.01 -4.38 20.56
CA LEU A 337 -10.13 -3.01 21.09
C LEU A 337 -11.08 -2.17 20.24
N CYS A 338 -10.97 -2.23 18.90
CA CYS A 338 -11.88 -1.52 18.01
C CYS A 338 -13.34 -1.99 18.15
N CYS A 339 -13.59 -3.27 18.35
CA CYS A 339 -14.95 -3.82 18.54
C CYS A 339 -15.52 -3.48 19.91
N ILE A 340 -14.74 -3.61 21.00
CA ILE A 340 -15.18 -3.30 22.37
C ILE A 340 -15.52 -1.81 22.50
N PHE A 341 -14.72 -0.95 21.87
CA PHE A 341 -14.93 0.49 21.91
C PHE A 341 -15.58 1.03 20.63
N ALA A 342 -16.38 0.20 19.90
CA ALA A 342 -16.98 0.60 18.64
C ALA A 342 -17.85 1.86 18.76
N ASP A 343 -18.74 1.91 19.76
CA ASP A 343 -19.64 3.04 19.94
C ASP A 343 -18.92 4.35 20.29
N PRO A 344 -18.01 4.42 21.28
CA PRO A 344 -17.25 5.65 21.54
C PRO A 344 -16.32 6.03 20.38
N LEU A 345 -15.77 5.07 19.62
CA LEU A 345 -14.97 5.37 18.44
C LEU A 345 -15.82 5.97 17.31
N LEU A 346 -16.98 5.42 17.04
CA LEU A 346 -17.91 5.94 16.02
C LEU A 346 -18.52 7.28 16.42
N SER A 347 -18.75 7.50 17.73
CA SER A 347 -19.28 8.77 18.24
C SER A 347 -18.36 9.98 17.99
N VAL A 348 -17.08 9.76 17.69
CA VAL A 348 -16.15 10.81 17.24
C VAL A 348 -16.63 11.44 15.91
N PHE A 349 -17.31 10.68 15.07
CA PHE A 349 -17.76 11.12 13.74
C PHE A 349 -19.23 11.55 13.71
N THR A 350 -20.07 11.01 14.60
CA THR A 350 -21.52 11.29 14.60
C THR A 350 -22.13 11.06 15.96
N SER A 351 -23.10 11.89 16.32
CA SER A 351 -23.90 11.73 17.54
C SER A 351 -25.21 10.96 17.31
N ASN A 352 -25.50 10.53 16.07
CA ASN A 352 -26.72 9.83 15.73
C ASN A 352 -26.63 8.34 16.09
N PRO A 353 -27.45 7.84 17.05
CA PRO A 353 -27.39 6.44 17.50
C PRO A 353 -27.66 5.42 16.39
N GLU A 354 -28.52 5.76 15.41
CA GLU A 354 -28.82 4.90 14.27
C GLU A 354 -27.54 4.67 13.40
N ILE A 355 -26.81 5.75 13.10
CA ILE A 355 -25.57 5.68 12.31
C ILE A 355 -24.50 4.90 13.08
N ILE A 356 -24.40 5.09 14.40
CA ILE A 356 -23.49 4.34 15.26
C ILE A 356 -23.83 2.85 15.21
N GLY A 357 -25.12 2.48 15.36
CA GLY A 357 -25.55 1.09 15.33
C GLY A 357 -25.26 0.40 13.98
N ILE A 358 -25.46 1.09 12.85
CA ILE A 358 -25.10 0.56 11.53
C ILE A 358 -23.58 0.43 11.39
N GLY A 359 -22.81 1.42 11.83
CA GLY A 359 -21.34 1.40 11.80
C GLY A 359 -20.73 0.26 12.62
N SER A 360 -21.33 -0.05 13.76
CA SER A 360 -20.92 -1.15 14.63
C SER A 360 -21.04 -2.52 13.94
N ILE A 361 -21.94 -2.70 12.98
CA ILE A 361 -22.01 -3.93 12.16
C ILE A 361 -20.69 -4.11 11.36
N ARG A 362 -20.20 -3.05 10.72
CA ARG A 362 -18.93 -3.11 9.98
C ARG A 362 -17.74 -3.33 10.92
N MET A 363 -17.72 -2.65 12.07
CA MET A 363 -16.69 -2.84 13.09
C MET A 363 -16.62 -4.30 13.54
N ASN A 364 -17.74 -4.90 13.90
CA ASN A 364 -17.77 -6.26 14.42
C ASN A 364 -17.52 -7.32 13.35
N VAL A 365 -18.08 -7.18 12.14
CA VAL A 365 -17.98 -8.20 11.09
C VAL A 365 -16.67 -8.07 10.31
N VAL A 366 -16.30 -6.86 9.87
CA VAL A 366 -15.12 -6.69 9.02
C VAL A 366 -13.88 -6.49 9.88
N VAL A 367 -13.88 -5.50 10.78
CA VAL A 367 -12.70 -5.19 11.60
C VAL A 367 -12.44 -6.33 12.58
N GLY A 368 -13.47 -6.89 13.23
CA GLY A 368 -13.33 -8.00 14.17
C GLY A 368 -12.71 -9.26 13.55
N LEU A 369 -12.96 -9.51 12.27
CA LEU A 369 -12.47 -10.68 11.55
C LEU A 369 -11.24 -10.40 10.67
N LEU A 370 -10.62 -9.20 10.75
CA LEU A 370 -9.40 -8.88 9.99
C LEU A 370 -8.22 -9.82 10.29
N CYS A 371 -8.22 -10.49 11.44
CA CYS A 371 -7.21 -11.51 11.73
C CYS A 371 -7.21 -12.66 10.70
N ILE A 372 -8.34 -12.97 10.07
CA ILE A 372 -8.43 -13.93 8.97
C ILE A 372 -7.65 -13.41 7.76
N ASN A 373 -7.76 -12.12 7.45
CA ASN A 373 -7.06 -11.51 6.32
C ASN A 373 -5.52 -11.53 6.47
N VAL A 374 -5.00 -11.65 7.72
CA VAL A 374 -3.55 -11.83 7.95
C VAL A 374 -3.02 -13.07 7.22
N PHE A 375 -3.76 -14.17 7.23
CA PHE A 375 -3.34 -15.40 6.52
C PHE A 375 -3.26 -15.16 5.01
N LEU A 376 -4.26 -14.49 4.44
CA LEU A 376 -4.31 -14.14 3.02
C LEU A 376 -3.08 -13.33 2.61
N ASP A 377 -2.80 -12.26 3.35
CA ASP A 377 -1.73 -11.33 3.03
C ASP A 377 -0.34 -11.91 3.30
N VAL A 378 -0.16 -12.69 4.38
CA VAL A 378 1.13 -13.32 4.71
C VAL A 378 1.48 -14.43 3.72
N PHE A 379 0.54 -15.31 3.34
CA PHE A 379 0.80 -16.33 2.32
C PHE A 379 1.05 -15.72 0.93
N SER A 380 0.30 -14.67 0.57
CA SER A 380 0.54 -13.90 -0.66
C SER A 380 1.93 -13.24 -0.64
N GLY A 381 2.30 -12.65 0.49
CA GLY A 381 3.62 -12.04 0.72
C GLY A 381 4.74 -13.08 0.63
N ALA A 382 4.57 -14.26 1.23
CA ALA A 382 5.54 -15.35 1.17
C ALA A 382 5.77 -15.83 -0.28
N LEU A 383 4.70 -16.06 -1.03
CA LEU A 383 4.78 -16.44 -2.45
C LEU A 383 5.46 -15.34 -3.29
N SER A 384 5.13 -14.07 -3.03
CA SER A 384 5.77 -12.94 -3.69
C SER A 384 7.27 -12.87 -3.36
N GLY A 385 7.66 -13.07 -2.09
CA GLY A 385 9.04 -13.13 -1.65
C GLY A 385 9.85 -14.26 -2.32
N MET A 386 9.19 -15.38 -2.64
CA MET A 386 9.77 -16.47 -3.44
C MET A 386 9.80 -16.17 -4.96
N GLY A 387 9.33 -15.00 -5.41
CA GLY A 387 9.27 -14.63 -6.83
C GLY A 387 8.03 -15.13 -7.58
N HIS A 388 7.03 -15.64 -6.88
CA HIS A 388 5.81 -16.24 -7.46
C HIS A 388 4.57 -15.37 -7.22
N SER A 389 4.56 -14.10 -7.65
CA SER A 389 3.46 -13.16 -7.40
C SER A 389 2.23 -13.36 -8.27
N LEU A 390 2.36 -14.01 -9.43
CA LEU A 390 1.24 -14.19 -10.36
C LEU A 390 0.13 -15.06 -9.75
N ALA A 391 0.51 -16.17 -9.12
CA ALA A 391 -0.46 -17.08 -8.52
C ALA A 391 -1.31 -16.41 -7.42
N PRO A 392 -0.72 -15.76 -6.38
CA PRO A 392 -1.54 -15.06 -5.39
C PRO A 392 -2.32 -13.88 -5.98
N ALA A 393 -1.80 -13.19 -7.01
CA ALA A 393 -2.53 -12.11 -7.65
C ALA A 393 -3.81 -12.62 -8.33
N LEU A 394 -3.72 -13.66 -9.16
CA LEU A 394 -4.87 -14.26 -9.83
C LEU A 394 -5.86 -14.85 -8.83
N THR A 395 -5.38 -15.52 -7.78
CA THR A 395 -6.24 -16.10 -6.75
C THR A 395 -6.97 -15.01 -5.95
N CYS A 396 -6.32 -13.89 -5.62
CA CYS A 396 -6.98 -12.76 -4.97
C CYS A 396 -8.00 -12.09 -5.89
N VAL A 397 -7.69 -11.92 -7.18
CA VAL A 397 -8.63 -11.35 -8.15
C VAL A 397 -9.87 -12.24 -8.29
N ALA A 398 -9.70 -13.53 -8.48
CA ALA A 398 -10.84 -14.45 -8.62
C ALA A 398 -11.59 -14.65 -7.29
N GLY A 399 -10.86 -14.88 -6.20
CA GLY A 399 -11.44 -15.20 -4.90
C GLY A 399 -12.01 -13.96 -4.20
N VAL A 400 -11.20 -12.93 -3.94
CA VAL A 400 -11.70 -11.75 -3.21
C VAL A 400 -12.60 -10.90 -4.10
N CYS A 401 -12.11 -10.45 -5.26
CA CYS A 401 -12.86 -9.53 -6.10
C CYS A 401 -14.02 -10.24 -6.81
N GLY A 402 -13.79 -11.44 -7.36
CA GLY A 402 -14.83 -12.22 -8.04
C GLY A 402 -16.00 -12.56 -7.12
N ILE A 403 -15.73 -13.09 -5.92
CA ILE A 403 -16.78 -13.43 -4.95
C ILE A 403 -17.57 -12.18 -4.54
N ARG A 404 -16.91 -11.06 -4.28
CA ARG A 404 -17.58 -9.81 -3.88
C ARG A 404 -18.49 -9.27 -4.97
N ILE A 405 -18.04 -9.28 -6.22
CA ILE A 405 -18.84 -8.82 -7.36
C ILE A 405 -20.04 -9.75 -7.56
N LEU A 406 -19.84 -11.07 -7.54
CA LEU A 406 -20.93 -12.05 -7.64
C LEU A 406 -21.93 -11.91 -6.48
N TRP A 407 -21.45 -11.63 -5.27
CA TRP A 407 -22.31 -11.38 -4.12
C TRP A 407 -23.19 -10.16 -4.31
N VAL A 408 -22.64 -9.05 -4.80
CA VAL A 408 -23.40 -7.82 -5.08
C VAL A 408 -24.44 -8.06 -6.16
N ILE A 409 -24.15 -8.87 -7.18
CA ILE A 409 -25.07 -9.14 -8.31
C ILE A 409 -26.17 -10.12 -7.91
N PHE A 410 -25.86 -11.21 -7.19
CA PHE A 410 -26.80 -12.31 -6.96
C PHE A 410 -27.38 -12.35 -5.55
N MET A 411 -26.55 -12.18 -4.51
CA MET A 411 -26.99 -12.33 -3.12
C MET A 411 -27.56 -11.06 -2.52
N PHE A 412 -26.96 -9.92 -2.82
CA PHE A 412 -27.42 -8.63 -2.28
C PHE A 412 -28.86 -8.26 -2.70
N PRO A 413 -29.34 -8.52 -3.94
CA PRO A 413 -30.74 -8.28 -4.28
C PRO A 413 -31.73 -9.14 -3.47
N MET A 414 -31.31 -10.33 -3.05
CA MET A 414 -32.13 -11.25 -2.24
C MET A 414 -32.15 -10.85 -0.74
N TYR A 415 -31.02 -10.39 -0.23
CA TYR A 415 -30.83 -10.02 1.18
C TYR A 415 -30.34 -8.57 1.27
N ARG A 416 -31.22 -7.62 0.99
CA ARG A 416 -30.90 -6.20 0.86
C ARG A 416 -30.64 -5.54 2.21
N SER A 417 -29.50 -5.87 2.84
CA SER A 417 -29.11 -5.35 4.13
C SER A 417 -27.61 -5.00 4.18
N PHE A 418 -27.24 -4.06 5.03
CA PHE A 418 -25.83 -3.69 5.23
C PHE A 418 -25.01 -4.87 5.79
N ALA A 419 -25.59 -5.65 6.69
CA ALA A 419 -24.93 -6.84 7.26
C ALA A 419 -24.58 -7.87 6.16
N SER A 420 -25.48 -8.10 5.16
CA SER A 420 -25.22 -8.97 4.03
C SER A 420 -23.99 -8.53 3.23
N LEU A 421 -23.81 -7.21 3.03
CA LEU A 421 -22.63 -6.68 2.34
C LEU A 421 -21.36 -6.82 3.17
N MET A 422 -21.44 -6.78 4.51
CA MET A 422 -20.26 -6.93 5.36
C MET A 422 -19.80 -8.39 5.49
N VAL A 423 -20.72 -9.35 5.50
CA VAL A 423 -20.41 -10.78 5.61
C VAL A 423 -19.62 -11.31 4.40
N VAL A 424 -19.75 -10.70 3.22
CA VAL A 424 -18.97 -11.13 2.05
C VAL A 424 -17.46 -10.97 2.24
N TYR A 425 -17.02 -10.03 3.10
CA TYR A 425 -15.59 -9.84 3.36
C TYR A 425 -14.92 -11.11 3.93
N PRO A 426 -15.33 -11.63 5.10
CA PRO A 426 -14.72 -12.84 5.67
C PRO A 426 -14.95 -14.07 4.79
N ILE A 427 -16.09 -14.21 4.12
CA ILE A 427 -16.34 -15.34 3.19
C ILE A 427 -15.30 -15.32 2.06
N SER A 428 -15.12 -14.17 1.40
CA SER A 428 -14.14 -14.03 0.32
C SER A 428 -12.72 -14.30 0.78
N TRP A 429 -12.35 -13.89 2.01
CA TRP A 429 -11.04 -14.18 2.57
C TRP A 429 -10.82 -15.68 2.80
N VAL A 430 -11.76 -16.37 3.48
CA VAL A 430 -11.63 -17.80 3.79
C VAL A 430 -11.48 -18.63 2.51
N VAL A 431 -12.32 -18.40 1.51
CA VAL A 431 -12.23 -19.12 0.23
C VAL A 431 -10.88 -18.86 -0.46
N THR A 432 -10.45 -17.62 -0.49
CA THR A 432 -9.18 -17.26 -1.13
C THR A 432 -7.98 -17.83 -0.39
N ILE A 433 -8.00 -17.82 0.96
CA ILE A 433 -6.93 -18.36 1.80
C ILE A 433 -6.76 -19.87 1.54
N SER A 434 -7.84 -20.61 1.43
CA SER A 434 -7.78 -22.07 1.19
C SER A 434 -6.98 -22.40 -0.07
N VAL A 435 -7.17 -21.62 -1.15
CA VAL A 435 -6.44 -21.81 -2.41
C VAL A 435 -4.98 -21.33 -2.28
N ILE A 436 -4.76 -20.14 -1.73
CA ILE A 436 -3.40 -19.58 -1.60
C ILE A 436 -2.54 -20.43 -0.66
N ALA A 437 -3.09 -20.90 0.45
CA ALA A 437 -2.39 -21.80 1.37
C ALA A 437 -1.97 -23.10 0.66
N GLY A 438 -2.85 -23.69 -0.12
CA GLY A 438 -2.54 -24.87 -0.94
C GLY A 438 -1.36 -24.61 -1.89
N ILE A 439 -1.37 -23.48 -2.60
CA ILE A 439 -0.27 -23.06 -3.49
C ILE A 439 1.02 -22.86 -2.70
N TYR A 440 0.94 -22.19 -1.54
CA TYR A 440 2.10 -21.95 -0.69
C TYR A 440 2.73 -23.27 -0.22
N PHE A 441 1.96 -24.20 0.33
CA PHE A 441 2.48 -25.48 0.80
C PHE A 441 3.07 -26.33 -0.34
N TYR A 442 2.44 -26.30 -1.53
CA TYR A 442 2.99 -26.95 -2.71
C TYR A 442 4.36 -26.36 -3.11
N ARG A 443 4.49 -25.03 -3.16
CA ARG A 443 5.75 -24.36 -3.52
C ARG A 443 6.86 -24.55 -2.51
N VAL A 444 6.51 -24.63 -1.24
CA VAL A 444 7.47 -24.88 -0.15
C VAL A 444 7.92 -26.35 -0.14
N LYS A 445 7.06 -27.28 -0.57
CA LYS A 445 7.43 -28.70 -0.73
C LYS A 445 8.30 -28.94 -1.97
N TYR A 446 8.03 -28.21 -3.05
CA TYR A 446 8.74 -28.33 -4.34
C TYR A 446 9.33 -26.96 -4.75
N PRO A 447 10.42 -26.51 -4.09
CA PRO A 447 11.00 -25.20 -4.37
C PRO A 447 11.64 -25.16 -5.76
N LYS A 448 11.40 -24.07 -6.49
CA LYS A 448 12.06 -23.76 -7.78
C LYS A 448 12.95 -22.54 -7.57
N PHE A 449 14.27 -22.77 -7.43
CA PHE A 449 15.27 -21.73 -7.28
C PHE A 449 15.67 -21.10 -8.60
#